data_47a09291a3b267950f39e8eb7f9c99cf
#
_entry.id   47a09291a3b267950f39e8eb7f9c99cf
#
_cell.length_a   1.000
_cell.length_b   1.000
_cell.length_c   1.000
_cell.angle_alpha   90.00
_cell.angle_beta   90.00
_cell.angle_gamma   90.00
#
_symmetry.space_group_name_H-M   'P 1'
#
loop_
_entity.id
_entity.type
_entity.pdbx_description
1 polymer ?
#
loop_
_entity_poly.entity_id
_entity_poly.type
_entity_poly.pdbx_seq_one_letter_code
_entity_poly.pdbx_strand_id
1 'polypeptide(L)'
;MYLKELMKEKNMTRAGLSQASSIPESTLRDILNNKTQLDRCAAATLMCIADALDTTVEDILINYWDECMDDIAEPRKKTLHDQNPLLDFYALVDNTLHKLGKCSETAFVRSVCECRWIEMFFDVGQYRFALFLLGLTDYLCRKNQLRLFSRFDDYRSRCLDQPVYSIRTLEESSDLSAYEKARKHAEANALPEFARFRICMTAEDIAPVTD
;
A
#
# COMPACT_ATOMS: atom_id res chain seq x y z
N MET A 1 -13.62 -2.47 9.38
CA MET A 1 -13.17 -3.78 8.86
C MET A 1 -14.38 -4.47 8.25
N TYR A 2 -14.40 -4.60 6.94
CA TYR A 2 -15.50 -5.12 6.10
C TYR A 2 -16.13 -6.44 6.64
N LEU A 3 -15.29 -7.40 7.05
CA LEU A 3 -15.79 -8.67 7.56
C LEU A 3 -16.68 -8.51 8.81
N LYS A 4 -16.38 -7.54 9.68
CA LYS A 4 -17.24 -7.21 10.84
C LYS A 4 -18.53 -6.55 10.43
N GLU A 5 -18.51 -5.72 9.40
CA GLU A 5 -19.69 -5.04 8.87
C GLU A 5 -20.61 -6.05 8.18
N LEU A 6 -20.05 -6.92 7.35
CA LEU A 6 -20.78 -8.00 6.70
C LEU A 6 -21.45 -8.95 7.72
N MET A 7 -20.73 -9.31 8.77
CA MET A 7 -21.29 -10.10 9.89
C MET A 7 -22.46 -9.36 10.56
N LYS A 8 -22.32 -8.04 10.74
CA LYS A 8 -23.39 -7.21 11.35
C LYS A 8 -24.62 -7.11 10.44
N GLU A 9 -24.43 -6.91 9.14
CA GLU A 9 -25.51 -6.91 8.15
C GLU A 9 -26.27 -8.23 8.11
N LYS A 10 -25.55 -9.34 8.20
CA LYS A 10 -26.13 -10.69 8.24
C LYS A 10 -26.64 -11.09 9.65
N ASN A 11 -26.57 -10.18 10.64
CA ASN A 11 -26.91 -10.46 12.04
C ASN A 11 -26.18 -11.68 12.61
N MET A 12 -24.94 -11.91 12.16
CA MET A 12 -24.14 -13.07 12.52
C MET A 12 -23.14 -12.75 13.64
N THR A 13 -23.18 -13.52 14.70
CA THR A 13 -22.19 -13.43 15.78
C THR A 13 -20.93 -14.22 15.43
N ARG A 14 -19.82 -13.95 16.13
CA ARG A 14 -18.59 -14.74 15.95
C ARG A 14 -18.79 -16.23 16.21
N ALA A 15 -19.57 -16.57 17.24
CA ALA A 15 -19.92 -17.97 17.54
C ALA A 15 -20.78 -18.58 16.42
N GLY A 16 -21.75 -17.80 15.87
CA GLY A 16 -22.54 -18.21 14.73
C GLY A 16 -21.71 -18.44 13.48
N LEU A 17 -20.76 -17.55 13.19
CA LEU A 17 -19.83 -17.71 12.07
C LEU A 17 -18.93 -18.93 12.27
N SER A 18 -18.44 -19.18 13.50
CA SER A 18 -17.64 -20.36 13.82
C SER A 18 -18.42 -21.65 13.55
N GLN A 19 -19.68 -21.69 13.96
CA GLN A 19 -20.54 -22.86 13.73
C GLN A 19 -20.85 -23.05 12.24
N ALA A 20 -21.19 -21.99 11.51
CA ALA A 20 -21.54 -22.04 10.09
C ALA A 20 -20.34 -22.39 9.21
N SER A 21 -19.16 -21.81 9.49
CA SER A 21 -17.94 -22.04 8.72
C SER A 21 -17.13 -23.25 9.16
N SER A 22 -17.45 -23.86 10.29
CA SER A 22 -16.63 -24.92 10.94
C SER A 22 -15.20 -24.47 11.26
N ILE A 23 -14.95 -23.17 11.38
CA ILE A 23 -13.65 -22.60 11.75
C ILE A 23 -13.63 -22.34 13.27
N PRO A 24 -12.55 -22.71 13.99
CA PRO A 24 -12.44 -22.45 15.41
C PRO A 24 -12.63 -20.96 15.75
N GLU A 25 -13.36 -20.67 16.80
CA GLU A 25 -13.65 -19.29 17.23
C GLU A 25 -12.39 -18.49 17.56
N SER A 26 -11.32 -19.15 18.02
CA SER A 26 -10.01 -18.54 18.22
C SER A 26 -9.40 -18.02 16.93
N THR A 27 -9.47 -18.80 15.86
CA THR A 27 -8.97 -18.41 14.53
C THR A 27 -9.77 -17.22 13.98
N LEU A 28 -11.10 -17.29 14.07
CA LEU A 28 -11.94 -16.15 13.65
C LEU A 28 -11.67 -14.90 14.47
N ARG A 29 -11.43 -15.03 15.78
CA ARG A 29 -11.06 -13.90 16.63
C ARG A 29 -9.75 -13.25 16.17
N ASP A 30 -8.77 -14.06 15.83
CA ASP A 30 -7.46 -13.55 15.39
C ASP A 30 -7.56 -12.87 14.01
N ILE A 31 -8.37 -13.40 13.10
CA ILE A 31 -8.72 -12.75 11.82
C ILE A 31 -9.46 -11.42 12.06
N LEU A 32 -10.54 -11.44 12.85
CA LEU A 32 -11.37 -10.26 13.12
C LEU A 32 -10.63 -9.16 13.88
N ASN A 33 -9.55 -9.48 14.58
CA ASN A 33 -8.71 -8.53 15.29
C ASN A 33 -7.41 -8.17 14.52
N ASN A 34 -7.33 -8.50 13.23
CA ASN A 34 -6.18 -8.27 12.36
C ASN A 34 -4.84 -8.88 12.86
N LYS A 35 -4.89 -9.86 13.75
CA LYS A 35 -3.71 -10.64 14.14
C LYS A 35 -3.28 -11.61 13.05
N THR A 36 -4.25 -12.13 12.31
CA THR A 36 -4.04 -12.94 11.11
C THR A 36 -4.60 -12.17 9.92
N GLN A 37 -3.76 -11.87 8.95
CA GLN A 37 -4.15 -11.15 7.74
C GLN A 37 -5.00 -12.07 6.85
N LEU A 38 -6.09 -11.56 6.27
CA LEU A 38 -7.00 -12.34 5.44
C LEU A 38 -6.30 -12.91 4.19
N ASP A 39 -5.45 -12.13 3.56
CA ASP A 39 -4.68 -12.55 2.37
C ASP A 39 -3.63 -13.63 2.65
N ARG A 40 -3.33 -13.90 3.92
CA ARG A 40 -2.44 -14.99 4.37
C ARG A 40 -3.19 -16.20 4.90
N CYS A 41 -4.51 -16.16 4.93
CA CYS A 41 -5.33 -17.30 5.31
C CYS A 41 -5.27 -18.40 4.22
N ALA A 42 -5.39 -19.65 4.65
CA ALA A 42 -5.56 -20.74 3.68
C ALA A 42 -6.82 -20.50 2.85
N ALA A 43 -6.77 -20.79 1.53
CA ALA A 43 -7.91 -20.63 0.64
C ALA A 43 -9.17 -21.34 1.17
N ALA A 44 -9.02 -22.54 1.74
CA ALA A 44 -10.13 -23.27 2.35
C ALA A 44 -10.80 -22.48 3.50
N THR A 45 -10.01 -21.77 4.32
CA THR A 45 -10.54 -20.92 5.40
C THR A 45 -11.35 -19.75 4.82
N LEU A 46 -10.85 -19.11 3.78
CA LEU A 46 -11.55 -18.01 3.11
C LEU A 46 -12.85 -18.49 2.45
N MET A 47 -12.83 -19.65 1.79
CA MET A 47 -14.02 -20.25 1.21
C MET A 47 -15.09 -20.55 2.25
N CYS A 48 -14.70 -21.15 3.38
CA CYS A 48 -15.66 -21.45 4.48
C CYS A 48 -16.26 -20.17 5.08
N ILE A 49 -15.49 -19.08 5.19
CA ILE A 49 -16.00 -17.78 5.66
C ILE A 49 -16.95 -17.20 4.60
N ALA A 50 -16.60 -17.23 3.33
CA ALA A 50 -17.39 -16.71 2.23
C ALA A 50 -18.74 -17.44 2.14
N ASP A 51 -18.72 -18.77 2.16
CA ASP A 51 -19.94 -19.59 2.14
C ASP A 51 -20.85 -19.30 3.35
N ALA A 52 -20.27 -19.21 4.56
CA ALA A 52 -21.02 -18.92 5.77
C ALA A 52 -21.66 -17.52 5.79
N LEU A 53 -21.05 -16.57 5.07
CA LEU A 53 -21.53 -15.20 4.96
C LEU A 53 -22.30 -14.92 3.66
N ASP A 54 -22.54 -15.96 2.83
CA ASP A 54 -23.23 -15.84 1.55
C ASP A 54 -22.63 -14.71 0.68
N THR A 55 -21.32 -14.81 0.45
CA THR A 55 -20.49 -13.88 -0.35
C THR A 55 -19.42 -14.66 -1.10
N THR A 56 -18.56 -13.96 -1.84
CA THR A 56 -17.43 -14.60 -2.56
C THR A 56 -16.10 -14.32 -1.85
N VAL A 57 -15.11 -15.18 -2.07
CA VAL A 57 -13.75 -14.97 -1.57
C VAL A 57 -13.16 -13.68 -2.17
N GLU A 58 -13.48 -13.42 -3.44
CA GLU A 58 -13.05 -12.23 -4.16
C GLU A 58 -13.59 -10.96 -3.50
N ASP A 59 -14.88 -10.92 -3.15
CA ASP A 59 -15.49 -9.78 -2.47
C ASP A 59 -14.86 -9.54 -1.10
N ILE A 60 -14.62 -10.60 -0.32
CA ILE A 60 -13.94 -10.50 0.97
C ILE A 60 -12.54 -9.89 0.81
N LEU A 61 -11.76 -10.38 -0.16
CA LEU A 61 -10.39 -9.92 -0.36
C LEU A 61 -10.33 -8.51 -0.96
N ILE A 62 -11.18 -8.18 -1.93
CA ILE A 62 -11.24 -6.85 -2.53
C ILE A 62 -11.55 -5.82 -1.44
N ASN A 63 -12.60 -6.03 -0.67
CA ASN A 63 -12.97 -5.09 0.39
C ASN A 63 -11.94 -5.04 1.55
N TYR A 64 -11.27 -6.15 1.85
CA TYR A 64 -10.15 -6.15 2.78
C TYR A 64 -8.98 -5.29 2.28
N TRP A 65 -8.65 -5.38 1.00
CA TRP A 65 -7.60 -4.56 0.42
C TRP A 65 -8.01 -3.10 0.30
N ASP A 66 -9.26 -2.81 -0.03
CA ASP A 66 -9.80 -1.44 -0.05
C ASP A 66 -9.66 -0.79 1.33
N GLU A 67 -10.06 -1.46 2.40
CA GLU A 67 -9.85 -0.98 3.77
C GLU A 67 -8.36 -0.77 4.10
N CYS A 68 -7.49 -1.66 3.64
CA CYS A 68 -6.06 -1.49 3.81
C CYS A 68 -5.53 -0.25 3.08
N MET A 69 -6.16 0.14 1.97
CA MET A 69 -5.76 1.30 1.17
C MET A 69 -6.44 2.59 1.64
N ASP A 70 -7.65 2.52 2.21
CA ASP A 70 -8.35 3.69 2.76
C ASP A 70 -7.53 4.40 3.84
N ASP A 71 -6.80 3.64 4.66
CA ASP A 71 -5.89 4.21 5.66
C ASP A 71 -4.72 5.00 5.02
N ILE A 72 -4.38 4.71 3.74
CA ILE A 72 -3.36 5.45 2.98
C ILE A 72 -3.97 6.69 2.36
N ALA A 73 -5.23 6.59 1.91
CA ALA A 73 -5.94 7.67 1.22
C ALA A 73 -6.50 8.72 2.18
N GLU A 74 -6.89 8.34 3.39
CA GLU A 74 -7.28 9.32 4.38
C GLU A 74 -6.02 10.08 4.85
N PRO A 75 -5.84 11.35 4.46
CA PRO A 75 -4.91 12.19 5.15
C PRO A 75 -5.39 12.19 6.60
N ARG A 76 -4.59 11.70 7.52
CA ARG A 76 -4.89 11.79 8.95
C ARG A 76 -5.38 13.20 9.18
N LYS A 77 -6.67 13.38 9.45
CA LYS A 77 -7.28 14.65 9.83
C LYS A 77 -6.55 15.19 11.05
N LYS A 78 -5.39 15.80 10.80
CA LYS A 78 -4.59 16.28 11.82
C LYS A 78 -3.93 17.49 11.43
N THR A 79 -4.31 18.53 11.93
CA THR A 79 -3.40 19.50 12.56
C THR A 79 -1.90 19.42 12.16
N LEU A 80 -1.62 18.99 11.00
CA LEU A 80 -0.47 19.44 10.26
C LEU A 80 -0.96 20.70 9.55
N HIS A 81 -0.54 21.82 10.10
CA HIS A 81 -0.77 23.09 9.45
C HIS A 81 -0.30 22.98 8.01
N ASP A 82 -1.17 23.36 7.14
CA ASP A 82 -1.19 23.47 5.70
C ASP A 82 0.04 24.02 5.01
N GLN A 83 1.24 23.79 5.44
CA GLN A 83 2.33 24.61 4.95
C GLN A 83 3.52 23.83 4.37
N ASN A 84 3.48 22.51 4.36
CA ASN A 84 4.54 21.75 3.71
C ASN A 84 4.00 20.55 2.93
N PRO A 85 3.75 20.69 1.62
CA PRO A 85 3.31 19.58 0.78
C PRO A 85 4.31 18.41 0.73
N LEU A 86 5.57 18.63 1.12
CA LEU A 86 6.57 17.57 1.21
C LEU A 86 6.32 16.65 2.41
N LEU A 87 5.86 17.18 3.54
CA LEU A 87 5.53 16.37 4.71
C LEU A 87 4.37 15.43 4.44
N ASP A 88 3.35 15.88 3.72
CA ASP A 88 2.23 15.02 3.33
C ASP A 88 2.71 13.89 2.42
N PHE A 89 3.57 14.18 1.46
CA PHE A 89 4.18 13.17 0.60
C PHE A 89 4.93 12.12 1.40
N TYR A 90 5.79 12.51 2.31
CA TYR A 90 6.59 11.58 3.11
C TYR A 90 5.74 10.76 4.08
N ALA A 91 4.72 11.36 4.68
CA ALA A 91 3.77 10.64 5.52
C ALA A 91 3.01 9.56 4.71
N LEU A 92 2.61 9.87 3.48
CA LEU A 92 1.95 8.92 2.59
C LEU A 92 2.90 7.80 2.16
N VAL A 93 4.16 8.12 1.86
CA VAL A 93 5.19 7.12 1.54
C VAL A 93 5.42 6.17 2.71
N ASP A 94 5.63 6.71 3.92
CA ASP A 94 5.86 5.92 5.13
C ASP A 94 4.68 4.99 5.43
N ASN A 95 3.47 5.51 5.40
CA ASN A 95 2.26 4.71 5.57
C ASN A 95 2.15 3.60 4.52
N THR A 96 2.50 3.89 3.26
CA THR A 96 2.48 2.91 2.16
C THR A 96 3.49 1.79 2.39
N LEU A 97 4.71 2.12 2.78
CA LEU A 97 5.76 1.13 3.06
C LEU A 97 5.43 0.29 4.29
N HIS A 98 4.86 0.91 5.33
CA HIS A 98 4.37 0.19 6.49
C HIS A 98 3.25 -0.81 6.13
N LYS A 99 2.33 -0.43 5.25
CA LYS A 99 1.28 -1.31 4.74
C LYS A 99 1.86 -2.43 3.88
N LEU A 100 2.82 -2.11 3.00
CA LEU A 100 3.52 -3.12 2.21
C LEU A 100 4.18 -4.18 3.12
N GLY A 101 4.73 -3.80 4.27
CA GLY A 101 5.26 -4.73 5.27
C GLY A 101 4.21 -5.65 5.90
N LYS A 102 2.93 -5.31 5.82
CA LYS A 102 1.82 -6.06 6.43
C LYS A 102 1.05 -6.98 5.47
N CYS A 103 1.29 -6.90 4.17
CA CYS A 103 0.62 -7.73 3.16
C CYS A 103 1.63 -8.36 2.19
N SER A 104 1.19 -9.30 1.35
CA SER A 104 2.05 -9.80 0.29
C SER A 104 2.24 -8.74 -0.80
N GLU A 105 3.44 -8.69 -1.41
CA GLU A 105 3.76 -7.74 -2.48
C GLU A 105 2.79 -7.82 -3.66
N THR A 106 2.36 -9.05 -3.99
CA THR A 106 1.40 -9.28 -5.09
C THR A 106 -0.01 -8.82 -4.73
N ALA A 107 -0.45 -8.99 -3.48
CA ALA A 107 -1.72 -8.47 -2.99
C ALA A 107 -1.71 -6.92 -3.00
N PHE A 108 -0.61 -6.31 -2.57
CA PHE A 108 -0.44 -4.86 -2.63
C PHE A 108 -0.57 -4.34 -4.07
N VAL A 109 0.17 -4.93 -5.02
CA VAL A 109 0.10 -4.56 -6.45
C VAL A 109 -1.33 -4.67 -6.98
N ARG A 110 -2.02 -5.75 -6.65
CA ARG A 110 -3.41 -5.96 -7.07
C ARG A 110 -4.31 -4.87 -6.52
N SER A 111 -4.24 -4.58 -5.21
CA SER A 111 -5.02 -3.54 -4.56
C SER A 111 -4.82 -2.18 -5.22
N VAL A 112 -3.57 -1.73 -5.40
CA VAL A 112 -3.28 -0.45 -6.07
C VAL A 112 -3.92 -0.38 -7.46
N CYS A 113 -3.92 -1.51 -8.18
CA CYS A 113 -4.46 -1.56 -9.54
C CYS A 113 -5.99 -1.62 -9.58
N GLU A 114 -6.63 -2.39 -8.72
CA GLU A 114 -8.08 -2.58 -8.71
C GLU A 114 -8.80 -1.35 -8.16
N CYS A 115 -8.28 -0.74 -7.10
CA CYS A 115 -8.86 0.44 -6.47
C CYS A 115 -8.52 1.76 -7.18
N ARG A 116 -7.75 1.72 -8.29
CA ARG A 116 -7.43 2.89 -9.10
C ARG A 116 -6.72 4.02 -8.34
N TRP A 117 -5.90 3.67 -7.35
CA TRP A 117 -5.24 4.65 -6.48
C TRP A 117 -4.34 5.61 -7.24
N ILE A 118 -3.59 5.10 -8.23
CA ILE A 118 -2.70 5.94 -9.04
C ILE A 118 -3.50 7.02 -9.76
N GLU A 119 -4.59 6.63 -10.45
CA GLU A 119 -5.47 7.57 -11.14
C GLU A 119 -6.10 8.56 -10.17
N MET A 120 -6.60 8.10 -9.02
CA MET A 120 -7.22 8.96 -8.01
C MET A 120 -6.24 10.04 -7.52
N PHE A 121 -5.00 9.68 -7.19
CA PHE A 121 -4.01 10.67 -6.77
C PHE A 121 -3.59 11.62 -7.89
N PHE A 122 -3.62 11.16 -9.16
CA PHE A 122 -3.47 12.06 -10.30
C PHE A 122 -4.63 13.05 -10.41
N ASP A 123 -5.87 12.58 -10.23
CA ASP A 123 -7.08 13.40 -10.35
C ASP A 123 -7.16 14.49 -9.27
N VAL A 124 -6.67 14.21 -8.07
CA VAL A 124 -6.59 15.21 -6.98
C VAL A 124 -5.31 16.06 -7.01
N GLY A 125 -4.47 15.91 -8.02
CA GLY A 125 -3.25 16.73 -8.20
C GLY A 125 -2.07 16.35 -7.30
N GLN A 126 -2.09 15.20 -6.65
CA GLN A 126 -0.97 14.69 -5.83
C GLN A 126 0.01 13.88 -6.69
N TYR A 127 0.60 14.52 -7.67
CA TYR A 127 1.42 13.86 -8.70
C TYR A 127 2.66 13.18 -8.15
N ARG A 128 3.30 13.73 -7.11
CA ARG A 128 4.48 13.12 -6.48
C ARG A 128 4.16 11.76 -5.93
N PHE A 129 3.06 11.66 -5.18
CA PHE A 129 2.65 10.40 -4.57
C PHE A 129 2.10 9.42 -5.60
N ALA A 130 1.33 9.88 -6.58
CA ALA A 130 0.85 9.04 -7.68
C ALA A 130 2.00 8.39 -8.46
N LEU A 131 3.05 9.17 -8.79
CA LEU A 131 4.23 8.66 -9.49
C LEU A 131 5.10 7.75 -8.58
N PHE A 132 5.14 8.02 -7.28
CA PHE A 132 5.75 7.11 -6.31
C PHE A 132 5.02 5.76 -6.29
N LEU A 133 3.68 5.75 -6.17
CA LEU A 133 2.88 4.52 -6.21
C LEU A 133 3.07 3.75 -7.52
N LEU A 134 3.14 4.46 -8.65
CA LEU A 134 3.39 3.83 -9.95
C LEU A 134 4.80 3.20 -10.00
N GLY A 135 5.81 3.92 -9.52
CA GLY A 135 7.18 3.41 -9.42
C GLY A 135 7.27 2.18 -8.53
N LEU A 136 6.63 2.23 -7.35
CA LEU A 136 6.57 1.11 -6.42
C LEU A 136 5.85 -0.10 -7.04
N THR A 137 4.72 0.13 -7.69
CA THR A 137 3.97 -0.92 -8.38
C THR A 137 4.81 -1.59 -9.47
N ASP A 138 5.49 -0.81 -10.31
CA ASP A 138 6.34 -1.31 -11.38
C ASP A 138 7.57 -2.07 -10.84
N TYR A 139 8.17 -1.57 -9.76
CA TYR A 139 9.25 -2.27 -9.06
C TYR A 139 8.81 -3.63 -8.52
N LEU A 140 7.66 -3.68 -7.84
CA LEU A 140 7.10 -4.92 -7.30
C LEU A 140 6.68 -5.88 -8.41
N CYS A 141 6.13 -5.38 -9.52
CA CYS A 141 5.85 -6.19 -10.70
C CYS A 141 7.13 -6.84 -11.24
N ARG A 142 8.22 -6.07 -11.41
CA ARG A 142 9.50 -6.61 -11.86
C ARG A 142 10.06 -7.64 -10.89
N LYS A 143 10.06 -7.33 -9.59
CA LYS A 143 10.56 -8.21 -8.52
C LYS A 143 9.83 -9.56 -8.49
N ASN A 144 8.51 -9.54 -8.70
CA ASN A 144 7.66 -10.73 -8.68
C ASN A 144 7.38 -11.32 -10.08
N GLN A 145 8.10 -10.89 -11.12
CA GLN A 145 7.95 -11.36 -12.51
C GLN A 145 6.53 -11.20 -13.06
N LEU A 146 5.81 -10.18 -12.59
CA LEU A 146 4.48 -9.82 -13.09
C LEU A 146 4.59 -8.92 -14.32
N ARG A 147 3.56 -8.96 -15.18
CA ARG A 147 3.46 -8.02 -16.31
C ARG A 147 3.12 -6.62 -15.81
N LEU A 148 3.72 -5.60 -16.42
CA LEU A 148 3.34 -4.22 -16.21
C LEU A 148 1.93 -3.97 -16.77
N PHE A 149 1.17 -3.13 -16.07
CA PHE A 149 -0.20 -2.77 -16.48
C PHE A 149 -0.15 -1.67 -17.54
N SER A 150 -0.55 -1.99 -18.78
CA SER A 150 -0.53 -1.05 -19.93
C SER A 150 -1.41 0.18 -19.72
N ARG A 151 -2.46 0.11 -18.91
CA ARG A 151 -3.30 1.26 -18.60
C ARG A 151 -2.55 2.43 -17.95
N PHE A 152 -1.33 2.19 -17.43
CA PHE A 152 -0.49 3.22 -16.84
C PHE A 152 0.58 3.78 -17.76
N ASP A 153 0.60 3.38 -19.05
CA ASP A 153 1.65 3.81 -19.99
C ASP A 153 1.68 5.33 -20.17
N ASP A 154 0.51 5.97 -20.20
CA ASP A 154 0.41 7.43 -20.30
C ASP A 154 1.02 8.13 -19.07
N TYR A 155 0.84 7.57 -17.88
CA TYR A 155 1.43 8.11 -16.65
C TYR A 155 2.94 7.86 -16.60
N ARG A 156 3.43 6.75 -17.18
CA ARG A 156 4.87 6.45 -17.27
C ARG A 156 5.64 7.42 -18.15
N SER A 157 4.97 8.11 -19.06
CA SER A 157 5.58 9.17 -19.88
C SER A 157 5.80 10.48 -19.13
N ARG A 158 5.26 10.64 -17.92
CA ARG A 158 5.33 11.85 -17.11
C ARG A 158 6.52 11.81 -16.16
N CYS A 159 6.99 12.97 -15.73
CA CYS A 159 8.00 13.11 -14.68
C CYS A 159 7.74 14.39 -13.87
N LEU A 160 8.30 14.44 -12.67
CA LEU A 160 8.24 15.64 -11.83
C LEU A 160 9.16 16.75 -12.37
N ASP A 161 8.80 18.00 -12.14
CA ASP A 161 9.64 19.16 -12.51
C ASP A 161 10.91 19.22 -11.65
N GLN A 162 10.78 18.87 -10.35
CA GLN A 162 11.88 18.83 -9.40
C GLN A 162 12.10 17.40 -8.90
N PRO A 163 13.37 17.01 -8.67
CA PRO A 163 13.65 15.70 -8.07
C PRO A 163 13.15 15.64 -6.62
N VAL A 164 12.68 14.44 -6.23
CA VAL A 164 12.26 14.13 -4.87
C VAL A 164 13.19 13.05 -4.31
N TYR A 165 13.64 13.23 -3.08
CA TYR A 165 14.57 12.31 -2.40
C TYR A 165 13.85 11.61 -1.24
N SER A 166 14.35 10.46 -0.80
CA SER A 166 13.85 9.78 0.37
C SER A 166 14.14 10.58 1.66
N ILE A 167 13.34 10.35 2.70
CA ILE A 167 13.60 10.95 4.03
C ILE A 167 15.01 10.60 4.49
N ARG A 168 15.44 9.36 4.32
CA ARG A 168 16.77 8.89 4.69
C ARG A 168 17.88 9.75 4.05
N THR A 169 17.76 10.02 2.76
CA THR A 169 18.72 10.90 2.06
C THR A 169 18.76 12.31 2.66
N LEU A 170 17.63 12.81 3.16
CA LEU A 170 17.54 14.14 3.78
C LEU A 170 18.10 14.15 5.19
N GLU A 171 17.91 13.09 5.96
CA GLU A 171 18.35 12.97 7.35
C GLU A 171 19.85 12.67 7.51
N GLU A 172 20.47 11.98 6.54
CA GLU A 172 21.91 11.70 6.52
C GLU A 172 22.77 12.95 6.34
N SER A 173 22.15 14.13 6.21
CA SER A 173 22.83 15.38 5.85
C SER A 173 23.08 16.26 7.06
N SER A 174 24.30 16.20 7.64
CA SER A 174 24.72 17.08 8.74
C SER A 174 25.09 18.49 8.30
N ASP A 175 25.46 18.67 7.04
CA ASP A 175 25.84 19.93 6.42
C ASP A 175 25.56 19.94 4.91
N LEU A 176 25.74 21.11 4.25
CA LEU A 176 25.45 21.26 2.83
C LEU A 176 26.30 20.32 1.94
N SER A 177 27.55 20.06 2.29
CA SER A 177 28.44 19.18 1.54
C SER A 177 28.02 17.71 1.67
N ALA A 178 27.61 17.27 2.86
CA ALA A 178 27.05 15.95 3.09
C ALA A 178 25.72 15.78 2.32
N TYR A 179 24.88 16.79 2.33
CA TYR A 179 23.62 16.82 1.57
C TYR A 179 23.84 16.66 0.07
N GLU A 180 24.77 17.41 -0.52
CA GLU A 180 25.08 17.26 -1.96
C GLU A 180 25.63 15.88 -2.31
N LYS A 181 26.47 15.29 -1.44
CA LYS A 181 26.97 13.93 -1.62
C LYS A 181 25.85 12.90 -1.54
N ALA A 182 24.97 13.00 -0.53
CA ALA A 182 23.84 12.11 -0.35
C ALA A 182 22.89 12.17 -1.55
N ARG A 183 22.60 13.37 -2.07
CA ARG A 183 21.79 13.56 -3.28
C ARG A 183 22.40 12.89 -4.50
N LYS A 184 23.68 13.13 -4.79
CA LYS A 184 24.40 12.50 -5.90
C LYS A 184 24.40 10.99 -5.79
N HIS A 185 24.59 10.48 -4.57
CA HIS A 185 24.52 9.05 -4.31
C HIS A 185 23.11 8.49 -4.58
N ALA A 186 22.07 9.14 -4.09
CA ALA A 186 20.68 8.73 -4.32
C ALA A 186 20.31 8.78 -5.81
N GLU A 187 20.74 9.82 -6.53
CA GLU A 187 20.53 9.93 -7.98
C GLU A 187 21.23 8.80 -8.76
N ALA A 188 22.46 8.44 -8.38
CA ALA A 188 23.22 7.41 -9.06
C ALA A 188 22.72 5.98 -8.77
N ASN A 189 22.08 5.76 -7.62
CA ASN A 189 21.60 4.46 -7.16
C ASN A 189 20.07 4.32 -7.17
N ALA A 190 19.37 5.32 -7.67
CA ALA A 190 17.91 5.29 -7.76
C ALA A 190 17.43 4.11 -8.63
N LEU A 191 16.43 3.41 -8.14
CA LEU A 191 15.80 2.34 -8.90
C LEU A 191 15.19 2.89 -10.21
N PRO A 192 15.35 2.20 -11.34
CA PRO A 192 14.91 2.70 -12.66
C PRO A 192 13.43 3.06 -12.70
N GLU A 193 12.60 2.35 -11.95
CA GLU A 193 11.16 2.57 -11.87
C GLU A 193 10.80 3.90 -11.21
N PHE A 194 11.66 4.44 -10.36
CA PHE A 194 11.50 5.73 -9.71
C PHE A 194 12.28 6.83 -10.40
N ALA A 195 13.51 6.53 -10.83
CA ALA A 195 14.40 7.49 -11.47
C ALA A 195 13.77 8.17 -12.71
N ARG A 196 13.00 7.43 -13.51
CA ARG A 196 12.25 7.99 -14.67
C ARG A 196 11.26 9.08 -14.28
N PHE A 197 10.77 9.08 -13.06
CA PHE A 197 9.86 10.09 -12.52
C PHE A 197 10.58 11.22 -11.77
N ARG A 198 11.92 11.20 -11.73
CA ARG A 198 12.75 12.05 -10.87
C ARG A 198 12.50 11.83 -9.37
N ILE A 199 12.21 10.61 -9.00
CA ILE A 199 12.13 10.17 -7.61
C ILE A 199 13.39 9.37 -7.32
N CYS A 200 14.23 9.85 -6.42
CA CYS A 200 15.52 9.25 -6.08
C CYS A 200 15.35 8.35 -4.87
N MET A 201 14.86 7.13 -5.12
CA MET A 201 14.68 6.08 -4.12
C MET A 201 15.48 4.83 -4.48
N THR A 202 16.15 4.26 -3.49
CA THR A 202 16.93 3.03 -3.58
C THR A 202 16.13 1.82 -3.09
N ALA A 203 16.67 0.62 -3.25
CA ALA A 203 16.06 -0.59 -2.70
C ALA A 203 15.97 -0.56 -1.17
N GLU A 204 16.89 0.13 -0.51
CA GLU A 204 16.91 0.27 0.95
C GLU A 204 15.79 1.18 1.46
N ASP A 205 15.44 2.22 0.68
CA ASP A 205 14.35 3.15 1.03
C ASP A 205 12.96 2.50 0.97
N ILE A 206 12.81 1.43 0.18
CA ILE A 206 11.56 0.69 0.04
C ILE A 206 11.56 -0.66 0.78
N ALA A 207 12.61 -0.97 1.50
CA ALA A 207 12.60 -2.14 2.38
C ALA A 207 11.55 -1.92 3.49
N PRO A 208 10.64 -2.90 3.73
CA PRO A 208 9.69 -2.75 4.82
C PRO A 208 10.42 -2.59 6.15
N VAL A 209 10.00 -1.60 6.93
CA VAL A 209 10.50 -1.42 8.29
C VAL A 209 10.02 -2.64 9.09
N THR A 210 10.95 -3.50 9.44
CA THR A 210 10.69 -4.62 10.36
C THR A 210 10.85 -4.10 11.77
N ASP A 211 9.73 -4.06 12.51
CA ASP A 211 9.75 -3.83 13.95
C ASP A 211 10.54 -4.92 14.71
#